data_2ab00ff9f4a62704b66ab4059c84986e
#
_entry.id   2ab00ff9f4a62704b66ab4059c84986e
#
_cell.length_a   1.000
_cell.length_b   1.000
_cell.length_c   1.000
_cell.angle_alpha   90.00
_cell.angle_beta   90.00
_cell.angle_gamma   90.00
#
_symmetry.space_group_name_H-M   'P 1'
#
loop_
_entity.id
_entity.type
_entity.pdbx_description
1 polymer ?
#
loop_
_entity_poly.entity_id
_entity_poly.type
_entity_poly.pdbx_seq_one_letter_code
_entity_poly.pdbx_strand_id
1 'polypeptide(L)'
;MDFKIISIFIMVLSLIFLGCIDEKTGGTPVPTATATATPKPVPTVVPTTVQPTPIPTTARTQAVYVSDVYEYGFPKMTTINGTGTYKNNTISINQGDTIKWVSTTDAGYYLTIVSKEGLWNNSSSFLRYRFRAFNYTFTQPGEYEVYLKEFPREDHQKIIVNP
;
A
#
# COMPACT_ATOMS: atom_id res chain seq x y z
N MET A 1 -3.24 -35.65 20.61
CA MET A 1 -1.95 -35.28 20.01
C MET A 1 -0.95 -35.28 21.13
N ASP A 2 -0.05 -36.29 21.15
CA ASP A 2 0.75 -36.62 22.34
C ASP A 2 1.80 -35.54 22.64
N PHE A 3 1.86 -35.17 23.91
CA PHE A 3 2.78 -34.16 24.46
C PHE A 3 4.26 -34.46 24.15
N LYS A 4 4.59 -35.71 23.90
CA LYS A 4 5.94 -36.17 23.54
C LYS A 4 6.36 -35.73 22.13
N ILE A 5 5.43 -35.61 21.20
CA ILE A 5 5.72 -35.19 19.81
C ILE A 5 6.02 -33.70 19.74
N ILE A 6 5.33 -32.87 20.56
CA ILE A 6 5.53 -31.41 20.62
C ILE A 6 6.93 -31.08 21.19
N SER A 7 7.40 -31.86 22.19
CA SER A 7 8.71 -31.65 22.80
C SER A 7 9.87 -31.93 21.84
N ILE A 8 9.73 -32.92 20.95
CA ILE A 8 10.75 -33.25 19.94
C ILE A 8 10.84 -32.16 18.86
N PHE A 9 9.69 -31.56 18.48
CA PHE A 9 9.66 -30.50 17.47
C PHE A 9 10.35 -29.22 17.95
N ILE A 10 10.22 -28.87 19.23
CA ILE A 10 10.86 -27.68 19.82
C ILE A 10 12.39 -27.87 19.88
N MET A 11 12.87 -29.11 20.16
CA MET A 11 14.30 -29.39 20.26
C MET A 11 15.02 -29.36 18.90
N VAL A 12 14.33 -29.75 17.82
CA VAL A 12 14.91 -29.72 16.46
C VAL A 12 14.97 -28.27 15.91
N LEU A 13 14.03 -27.41 16.28
CA LEU A 13 14.01 -26.03 15.83
C LEU A 13 15.11 -25.15 16.45
N SER A 14 15.62 -25.52 17.64
CA SER A 14 16.70 -24.79 18.34
C SER A 14 18.10 -25.01 17.76
N LEU A 15 18.30 -26.03 16.93
CA LEU A 15 19.62 -26.39 16.36
C LEU A 15 19.95 -25.68 15.03
N ILE A 16 19.03 -24.92 14.46
CA ILE A 16 19.22 -24.29 13.13
C ILE A 16 19.81 -22.87 13.22
N PHE A 17 19.94 -22.29 14.43
CA PHE A 17 20.40 -20.89 14.61
C PHE A 17 21.85 -20.71 15.04
N LEU A 18 22.71 -21.77 14.98
CA LEU A 18 24.15 -21.62 15.21
C LEU A 18 24.90 -21.81 13.88
N GLY A 19 25.11 -20.73 13.14
CA GLY A 19 25.88 -20.77 11.91
C GLY A 19 26.31 -19.41 11.40
N CYS A 20 27.57 -19.12 11.65
CA CYS A 20 28.50 -18.25 10.91
C CYS A 20 28.42 -16.74 11.06
N ILE A 21 29.26 -16.26 11.98
CA ILE A 21 29.92 -14.95 11.88
C ILE A 21 31.25 -15.21 11.18
N ASP A 22 31.44 -14.66 9.99
CA ASP A 22 32.74 -14.62 9.31
C ASP A 22 33.21 -13.16 9.24
N GLU A 23 34.15 -12.84 10.11
CA GLU A 23 34.86 -11.56 10.19
C GLU A 23 36.08 -11.63 9.29
N LYS A 24 36.03 -10.99 8.12
CA LYS A 24 37.20 -10.89 7.24
C LYS A 24 37.72 -9.44 7.22
N THR A 25 38.65 -9.18 8.13
CA THR A 25 39.56 -8.02 8.11
C THR A 25 40.50 -8.14 6.92
N GLY A 26 40.41 -7.25 5.98
CA GLY A 26 41.35 -7.14 4.85
C GLY A 26 41.61 -5.66 4.53
N GLY A 27 42.67 -5.11 5.14
CA GLY A 27 43.14 -3.77 4.83
C GLY A 27 43.84 -3.74 3.46
N THR A 28 43.37 -2.83 2.60
CA THR A 28 44.06 -2.51 1.33
C THR A 28 44.69 -1.11 1.45
N PRO A 29 45.95 -0.90 1.08
CA PRO A 29 46.60 0.40 1.18
C PRO A 29 46.03 1.40 0.18
N VAL A 30 45.79 2.61 0.65
CA VAL A 30 45.34 3.76 -0.13
C VAL A 30 46.49 4.27 -1.03
N PRO A 31 46.32 4.40 -2.35
CA PRO A 31 47.26 5.10 -3.19
C PRO A 31 47.17 6.61 -2.97
N THR A 32 48.28 7.24 -2.67
CA THR A 32 48.45 8.68 -2.57
C THR A 32 48.18 9.33 -3.93
N ALA A 33 47.11 10.09 -4.04
CA ALA A 33 46.77 10.84 -5.25
C ALA A 33 47.68 12.10 -5.35
N THR A 34 48.45 12.18 -6.42
CA THR A 34 49.19 13.34 -6.85
C THR A 34 48.23 14.45 -7.25
N ALA A 35 48.36 15.62 -6.64
CA ALA A 35 47.54 16.79 -6.93
C ALA A 35 47.82 17.32 -8.34
N THR A 36 46.90 17.12 -9.26
CA THR A 36 46.86 17.76 -10.58
C THR A 36 46.20 19.13 -10.46
N ALA A 37 46.85 20.18 -10.91
CA ALA A 37 46.38 21.55 -10.87
C ALA A 37 45.04 21.69 -11.62
N THR A 38 44.02 22.19 -10.93
CA THR A 38 42.70 22.44 -11.45
C THR A 38 42.69 23.67 -12.37
N PRO A 39 42.26 23.58 -13.63
CA PRO A 39 42.07 24.75 -14.48
C PRO A 39 40.95 25.63 -13.95
N LYS A 40 41.17 26.93 -13.93
CA LYS A 40 40.25 27.99 -13.50
C LYS A 40 38.96 27.89 -14.34
N PRO A 41 37.78 27.83 -13.73
CA PRO A 41 36.52 27.74 -14.46
C PRO A 41 36.22 29.03 -15.23
N VAL A 42 35.98 28.90 -16.54
CA VAL A 42 35.42 29.95 -17.39
C VAL A 42 33.98 30.18 -16.99
N PRO A 43 33.47 31.39 -16.82
CA PRO A 43 32.05 31.62 -16.51
C PRO A 43 31.19 31.17 -17.69
N THR A 44 30.54 30.03 -17.54
CA THR A 44 29.52 29.55 -18.47
C THR A 44 28.24 30.33 -18.19
N VAL A 45 27.78 31.13 -19.16
CA VAL A 45 26.48 31.79 -19.12
C VAL A 45 25.42 30.71 -19.18
N VAL A 46 24.82 30.41 -18.03
CA VAL A 46 23.68 29.46 -17.94
C VAL A 46 22.46 30.16 -18.56
N PRO A 47 21.86 29.62 -19.64
CA PRO A 47 20.58 30.14 -20.12
C PRO A 47 19.54 30.02 -19.01
N THR A 48 18.97 31.14 -18.56
CA THR A 48 17.87 31.15 -17.60
C THR A 48 16.65 30.54 -18.29
N THR A 49 16.42 29.26 -18.05
CA THR A 49 15.18 28.60 -18.47
C THR A 49 14.05 29.21 -17.66
N VAL A 50 13.20 30.00 -18.30
CA VAL A 50 11.99 30.54 -17.68
C VAL A 50 11.11 29.34 -17.33
N GLN A 51 11.08 29.00 -16.04
CA GLN A 51 10.20 27.95 -15.51
C GLN A 51 8.75 28.39 -15.77
N PRO A 52 7.94 27.60 -16.48
CA PRO A 52 6.53 27.95 -16.71
C PRO A 52 5.84 28.13 -15.35
N THR A 53 5.24 29.30 -15.16
CA THR A 53 4.42 29.59 -13.97
C THR A 53 3.35 28.53 -13.85
N PRO A 54 3.23 27.81 -12.71
CA PRO A 54 2.20 26.80 -12.55
C PRO A 54 0.83 27.46 -12.69
N ILE A 55 0.04 26.98 -13.65
CA ILE A 55 -1.36 27.40 -13.82
C ILE A 55 -2.06 27.02 -12.51
N PRO A 56 -2.82 27.94 -11.86
CA PRO A 56 -3.53 27.62 -10.64
C PRO A 56 -4.54 26.52 -10.95
N THR A 57 -4.22 25.28 -10.58
CA THR A 57 -5.16 24.17 -10.64
C THR A 57 -6.22 24.44 -9.57
N THR A 58 -7.44 24.70 -10.00
CA THR A 58 -8.58 24.84 -9.08
C THR A 58 -8.62 23.59 -8.19
N ALA A 59 -8.42 23.76 -6.89
CA ALA A 59 -8.39 22.66 -5.96
C ALA A 59 -9.75 21.92 -5.99
N ARG A 60 -9.77 20.73 -6.59
CA ARG A 60 -10.96 19.88 -6.61
C ARG A 60 -11.26 19.39 -5.17
N THR A 61 -12.49 19.49 -4.75
CA THR A 61 -12.92 18.86 -3.49
C THR A 61 -12.77 17.35 -3.60
N GLN A 62 -12.00 16.76 -2.69
CA GLN A 62 -11.81 15.32 -2.62
C GLN A 62 -13.13 14.64 -2.24
N ALA A 63 -13.48 13.59 -2.96
CA ALA A 63 -14.67 12.79 -2.67
C ALA A 63 -14.36 11.68 -1.67
N VAL A 64 -15.38 11.34 -0.88
CA VAL A 64 -15.36 10.17 0.02
C VAL A 64 -16.49 9.23 -0.39
N TYR A 65 -16.11 7.98 -0.63
CA TYR A 65 -17.03 6.89 -0.98
C TYR A 65 -17.08 5.90 0.17
N VAL A 66 -18.26 5.41 0.51
CA VAL A 66 -18.46 4.38 1.54
C VAL A 66 -18.82 3.07 0.87
N SER A 67 -18.02 2.05 1.09
CA SER A 67 -18.25 0.69 0.62
C SER A 67 -18.70 -0.19 1.78
N ASP A 68 -19.89 -0.77 1.68
CA ASP A 68 -20.38 -1.74 2.63
C ASP A 68 -19.69 -3.09 2.37
N VAL A 69 -19.16 -3.70 3.43
CA VAL A 69 -18.41 -4.95 3.37
C VAL A 69 -19.15 -6.05 4.09
N TYR A 70 -19.38 -7.15 3.38
CA TYR A 70 -20.00 -8.38 3.87
C TYR A 70 -19.06 -9.57 3.64
N GLU A 71 -19.37 -10.73 4.19
CA GLU A 71 -18.65 -11.98 3.96
C GLU A 71 -18.67 -12.44 2.49
N TYR A 72 -19.65 -11.99 1.71
CA TYR A 72 -19.75 -12.27 0.27
C TYR A 72 -19.25 -11.13 -0.63
N GLY A 73 -18.49 -10.17 -0.08
CA GLY A 73 -17.84 -9.12 -0.86
C GLY A 73 -18.36 -7.71 -0.61
N PHE A 74 -18.43 -6.89 -1.68
CA PHE A 74 -18.68 -5.45 -1.65
C PHE A 74 -19.94 -5.07 -2.42
N PRO A 75 -21.13 -5.46 -1.96
CA PRO A 75 -22.37 -5.36 -2.78
C PRO A 75 -22.84 -3.93 -3.00
N LYS A 76 -22.44 -2.99 -2.15
CA LYS A 76 -22.95 -1.62 -2.19
C LYS A 76 -21.87 -0.58 -1.91
N MET A 77 -21.97 0.53 -2.61
CA MET A 77 -21.18 1.73 -2.35
C MET A 77 -22.08 2.96 -2.34
N THR A 78 -21.84 3.84 -1.38
CA THR A 78 -22.52 5.13 -1.24
C THR A 78 -21.49 6.26 -1.35
N THR A 79 -21.78 7.26 -2.14
CA THR A 79 -20.94 8.46 -2.24
C THR A 79 -21.42 9.49 -1.24
N ILE A 80 -20.54 10.05 -0.42
CA ILE A 80 -20.90 11.11 0.54
C ILE A 80 -20.87 12.48 -0.15
N ASN A 81 -19.83 12.75 -0.96
CA ASN A 81 -19.62 14.06 -1.58
C ASN A 81 -18.99 13.97 -2.99
N GLY A 82 -19.43 13.04 -3.79
CA GLY A 82 -18.93 12.84 -5.16
C GLY A 82 -20.01 12.28 -6.08
N THR A 83 -19.66 12.05 -7.35
CA THR A 83 -20.57 11.63 -8.42
C THR A 83 -20.25 10.25 -9.00
N GLY A 84 -19.44 9.44 -8.31
CA GLY A 84 -19.05 8.12 -8.78
C GLY A 84 -20.23 7.16 -8.90
N THR A 85 -20.23 6.34 -9.95
CA THR A 85 -21.20 5.27 -10.16
C THR A 85 -20.55 3.93 -9.82
N TYR A 86 -21.19 3.16 -8.93
CA TYR A 86 -20.80 1.82 -8.58
C TYR A 86 -21.66 0.81 -9.34
N LYS A 87 -21.01 -0.02 -10.17
CA LYS A 87 -21.69 -1.06 -10.94
C LYS A 87 -20.77 -2.24 -11.14
N ASN A 88 -21.30 -3.46 -11.00
CA ASN A 88 -20.55 -4.70 -11.17
C ASN A 88 -19.24 -4.70 -10.36
N ASN A 89 -19.33 -4.33 -9.08
CA ASN A 89 -18.21 -4.19 -8.16
C ASN A 89 -17.06 -3.26 -8.66
N THR A 90 -17.37 -2.37 -9.59
CA THR A 90 -16.41 -1.41 -10.17
C THR A 90 -16.82 0.01 -9.85
N ILE A 91 -15.85 0.81 -9.42
CA ILE A 91 -15.99 2.26 -9.25
C ILE A 91 -14.87 3.01 -9.97
N SER A 92 -15.23 4.13 -10.59
CA SER A 92 -14.27 5.12 -11.11
C SER A 92 -14.25 6.32 -10.17
N ILE A 93 -13.06 6.63 -9.65
CA ILE A 93 -12.80 7.76 -8.75
C ILE A 93 -11.65 8.60 -9.32
N ASN A 94 -11.31 9.70 -8.69
CA ASN A 94 -10.16 10.51 -9.11
C ASN A 94 -9.02 10.43 -8.07
N GLN A 95 -7.84 10.78 -8.51
CA GLN A 95 -6.68 10.91 -7.63
C GLN A 95 -6.98 11.85 -6.45
N GLY A 96 -6.64 11.43 -5.27
CA GLY A 96 -6.92 12.13 -4.01
C GLY A 96 -8.25 11.74 -3.37
N ASP A 97 -9.14 11.00 -4.05
CA ASP A 97 -10.37 10.51 -3.45
C ASP A 97 -10.11 9.38 -2.44
N THR A 98 -11.03 9.22 -1.50
CA THR A 98 -10.93 8.24 -0.42
C THR A 98 -12.07 7.22 -0.51
N ILE A 99 -11.74 5.94 -0.34
CA ILE A 99 -12.74 4.91 -0.09
C ILE A 99 -12.67 4.52 1.39
N LYS A 100 -13.85 4.45 2.01
CA LYS A 100 -14.06 3.97 3.37
C LYS A 100 -14.85 2.67 3.31
N TRP A 101 -14.21 1.57 3.64
CA TRP A 101 -14.86 0.25 3.77
C TRP A 101 -15.41 0.11 5.18
N VAL A 102 -16.68 -0.25 5.29
CA VAL A 102 -17.39 -0.40 6.56
C VAL A 102 -17.94 -1.80 6.68
N SER A 103 -17.55 -2.53 7.71
CA SER A 103 -18.13 -3.84 7.99
C SER A 103 -19.60 -3.71 8.36
N THR A 104 -20.46 -4.36 7.60
CA THR A 104 -21.92 -4.45 7.85
C THR A 104 -22.36 -5.86 8.23
N THR A 105 -21.40 -6.81 8.25
CA THR A 105 -21.66 -8.20 8.67
C THR A 105 -22.06 -8.28 10.15
N ASP A 106 -22.89 -9.25 10.49
CA ASP A 106 -23.29 -9.52 11.87
C ASP A 106 -22.12 -10.09 12.70
N ALA A 107 -22.32 -10.10 14.02
CA ALA A 107 -21.25 -10.52 14.95
C ALA A 107 -20.74 -11.93 14.64
N GLY A 108 -19.42 -12.06 14.48
CA GLY A 108 -18.74 -13.35 14.31
C GLY A 108 -17.78 -13.44 13.14
N TYR A 109 -17.93 -12.63 12.11
CA TYR A 109 -17.00 -12.62 11.00
C TYR A 109 -15.88 -11.58 11.22
N TYR A 110 -14.66 -12.02 10.95
CA TYR A 110 -13.49 -11.16 10.87
C TYR A 110 -13.18 -10.95 9.39
N LEU A 111 -13.13 -9.71 8.94
CA LEU A 111 -12.88 -9.38 7.54
C LEU A 111 -11.59 -8.58 7.45
N THR A 112 -10.69 -9.00 6.57
CA THR A 112 -9.47 -8.25 6.25
C THR A 112 -9.53 -7.83 4.81
N ILE A 113 -9.47 -6.52 4.57
CA ILE A 113 -9.47 -5.95 3.22
C ILE A 113 -8.04 -5.98 2.68
N VAL A 114 -7.83 -6.62 1.54
CA VAL A 114 -6.54 -6.76 0.90
C VAL A 114 -6.53 -6.02 -0.43
N SER A 115 -5.49 -5.22 -0.66
CA SER A 115 -5.16 -4.75 -2.01
C SER A 115 -4.26 -5.77 -2.70
N LYS A 116 -4.59 -6.14 -3.90
CA LYS A 116 -3.78 -7.01 -4.75
C LYS A 116 -2.42 -6.38 -5.07
N GLU A 117 -2.38 -5.07 -5.20
CA GLU A 117 -1.20 -4.26 -5.47
C GLU A 117 -0.39 -3.93 -4.20
N GLY A 118 -0.85 -4.35 -3.02
CA GLY A 118 -0.13 -4.14 -1.76
C GLY A 118 -0.12 -2.69 -1.28
N LEU A 119 -1.17 -1.92 -1.51
CA LEU A 119 -1.28 -0.51 -1.14
C LEU A 119 -1.21 -0.26 0.37
N TRP A 120 -1.56 -1.26 1.19
CA TRP A 120 -1.53 -1.17 2.65
C TRP A 120 -1.18 -2.50 3.31
N ASN A 121 -0.87 -2.43 4.60
CA ASN A 121 -0.66 -3.64 5.40
C ASN A 121 -2.00 -4.22 5.87
N ASN A 122 -2.21 -5.52 5.69
CA ASN A 122 -3.43 -6.23 6.06
C ASN A 122 -3.80 -6.10 7.55
N SER A 123 -2.84 -5.88 8.44
CA SER A 123 -3.13 -5.65 9.86
C SER A 123 -3.86 -4.33 10.11
N SER A 124 -3.68 -3.31 9.26
CA SER A 124 -4.36 -2.02 9.37
C SER A 124 -5.79 -2.03 8.82
N SER A 125 -6.09 -2.98 7.92
CA SER A 125 -7.39 -3.11 7.23
C SER A 125 -8.30 -4.19 7.83
N PHE A 126 -8.02 -4.63 9.05
CA PHE A 126 -8.77 -5.66 9.77
C PHE A 126 -10.03 -5.09 10.42
N LEU A 127 -11.18 -5.61 9.99
CA LEU A 127 -12.52 -5.22 10.46
C LEU A 127 -13.07 -6.30 11.40
N ARG A 128 -12.89 -6.12 12.72
CA ARG A 128 -13.26 -7.13 13.72
C ARG A 128 -14.75 -7.13 14.09
N TYR A 129 -15.42 -5.99 13.97
CA TYR A 129 -16.77 -5.81 14.43
C TYR A 129 -17.61 -5.07 13.42
N ARG A 130 -18.93 -5.22 13.50
CA ARG A 130 -19.88 -4.41 12.74
C ARG A 130 -19.59 -2.92 12.94
N PHE A 131 -19.72 -2.14 11.86
CA PHE A 131 -19.42 -0.70 11.78
C PHE A 131 -17.94 -0.32 11.99
N ARG A 132 -17.01 -1.28 12.12
CA ARG A 132 -15.58 -0.95 12.00
C ARG A 132 -15.29 -0.58 10.56
N ALA A 133 -14.43 0.41 10.41
CA ALA A 133 -14.09 0.94 9.09
C ALA A 133 -12.58 1.00 8.90
N PHE A 134 -12.19 0.82 7.64
CA PHE A 134 -10.86 1.11 7.13
C PHE A 134 -11.00 2.10 5.98
N ASN A 135 -10.10 3.07 5.86
CA ASN A 135 -10.10 4.06 4.77
C ASN A 135 -8.73 4.14 4.13
N TYR A 136 -8.77 4.37 2.82
CA TYR A 136 -7.57 4.59 2.03
C TYR A 136 -7.80 5.69 1.01
N THR A 137 -6.83 6.61 0.88
CA THR A 137 -6.84 7.70 -0.12
C THR A 137 -5.94 7.30 -1.28
N PHE A 138 -6.50 7.27 -2.48
CA PHE A 138 -5.79 6.87 -3.69
C PHE A 138 -5.00 8.06 -4.25
N THR A 139 -3.70 8.04 -4.05
CA THR A 139 -2.79 9.14 -4.44
C THR A 139 -2.16 8.98 -5.81
N GLN A 140 -2.35 7.84 -6.47
CA GLN A 140 -1.81 7.57 -7.80
C GLN A 140 -2.90 7.07 -8.74
N PRO A 141 -2.95 7.54 -9.99
CA PRO A 141 -3.83 6.98 -11.01
C PRO A 141 -3.49 5.53 -11.32
N GLY A 142 -4.50 4.73 -11.66
CA GLY A 142 -4.32 3.32 -11.98
C GLY A 142 -5.58 2.49 -11.78
N GLU A 143 -5.45 1.19 -12.02
CA GLU A 143 -6.48 0.20 -11.71
C GLU A 143 -6.03 -0.63 -10.51
N TYR A 144 -6.91 -0.78 -9.55
CA TYR A 144 -6.65 -1.48 -8.30
C TYR A 144 -7.73 -2.51 -8.04
N GLU A 145 -7.33 -3.62 -7.42
CA GLU A 145 -8.24 -4.72 -7.09
C GLU A 145 -8.20 -4.98 -5.57
N VAL A 146 -9.37 -5.02 -4.96
CA VAL A 146 -9.55 -5.21 -3.52
C VAL A 146 -10.42 -6.42 -3.28
N TYR A 147 -10.04 -7.26 -2.33
CA TYR A 147 -10.75 -8.48 -1.97
C TYR A 147 -10.68 -8.76 -0.46
N LEU A 148 -11.45 -9.75 -0.01
CA LEU A 148 -11.46 -10.21 1.38
C LEU A 148 -10.49 -11.39 1.54
N LYS A 149 -9.55 -11.28 2.48
CA LYS A 149 -8.54 -12.32 2.76
C LYS A 149 -9.18 -13.65 3.15
N GLU A 150 -10.24 -13.59 3.94
CA GLU A 150 -10.96 -14.76 4.45
C GLU A 150 -11.84 -15.42 3.39
N PHE A 151 -12.24 -14.65 2.37
CA PHE A 151 -13.15 -15.05 1.30
C PHE A 151 -12.59 -14.70 -0.09
N PRO A 152 -11.44 -15.23 -0.48
CA PRO A 152 -10.71 -14.80 -1.69
C PRO A 152 -11.33 -15.28 -3.01
N ARG A 153 -12.44 -16.03 -2.94
CA ARG A 153 -13.20 -16.50 -4.11
C ARG A 153 -14.49 -15.73 -4.33
N GLU A 154 -14.84 -14.87 -3.38
CA GLU A 154 -16.01 -14.00 -3.49
C GLU A 154 -15.70 -12.78 -4.37
N ASP A 155 -16.72 -11.97 -4.62
CA ASP A 155 -16.61 -10.82 -5.51
C ASP A 155 -15.53 -9.82 -5.09
N HIS A 156 -14.59 -9.56 -5.99
CA HIS A 156 -13.59 -8.53 -5.83
C HIS A 156 -14.13 -7.16 -6.22
N GLN A 157 -13.65 -6.12 -5.57
CA GLN A 157 -13.95 -4.74 -5.93
C GLN A 157 -12.86 -4.17 -6.82
N LYS A 158 -13.23 -3.66 -8.00
CA LYS A 158 -12.32 -2.96 -8.91
C LYS A 158 -12.44 -1.45 -8.74
N ILE A 159 -11.30 -0.77 -8.60
CA ILE A 159 -11.21 0.67 -8.40
C ILE A 159 -10.36 1.26 -9.52
N ILE A 160 -10.93 2.15 -10.31
CA ILE A 160 -10.26 2.87 -11.39
C ILE A 160 -10.03 4.29 -10.89
N VAL A 161 -8.76 4.68 -10.74
CA VAL A 161 -8.35 6.00 -10.27
C VAL A 161 -7.90 6.82 -11.48
N ASN A 162 -8.66 7.85 -11.79
CA ASN A 162 -8.33 8.81 -12.85
C ASN A 162 -7.37 9.88 -12.30
N PRO A 163 -6.53 10.49 -13.16
CA PRO A 163 -5.67 11.61 -12.81
C PRO A 163 -6.41 12.87 -12.40
#